data_9bd9b1e3cf24f9ae096d0e5f645fa6a5
#
_entry.id   9bd9b1e3cf24f9ae096d0e5f645fa6a5
#
_cell.length_a   1.000
_cell.length_b   1.000
_cell.length_c   1.000
_cell.angle_alpha   90.00
_cell.angle_beta   90.00
_cell.angle_gamma   90.00
#
_symmetry.space_group_name_H-M   'P 1'
#
loop_
_entity.id
_entity.type
_entity.pdbx_description
1 polymer ?
#
loop_
_entity_poly.entity_id
_entity_poly.type
_entity_poly.pdbx_seq_one_letter_code
_entity_poly.pdbx_strand_id
1 'polypeptide(L)'
;MEKYCIKTGDLILSKNGYPFKVAVAEVPEGRKILASGNLFVIQLDTEKANPYYIKAYLSSNEGIAALKSIVVGATIPNIGVAQLNTLPIPLIEKEKQDEIAAQYLAKVDEINLLKRKIEKAENALKDFFSFSD
;
A
#
# COMPACT_ATOMS: atom_id res chain seq x y z
N MET A 1 -0.72 -9.27 25.96
CA MET A 1 -0.67 -9.54 24.52
C MET A 1 0.36 -8.62 23.86
N GLU A 2 1.41 -9.19 23.35
CA GLU A 2 2.44 -8.40 22.70
C GLU A 2 1.96 -7.96 21.32
N LYS A 3 2.06 -6.67 21.07
CA LYS A 3 1.76 -6.13 19.74
C LYS A 3 2.98 -6.32 18.85
N TYR A 4 2.74 -6.71 17.62
CA TYR A 4 3.81 -6.89 16.65
C TYR A 4 4.42 -5.53 16.28
N CYS A 5 5.75 -5.46 16.33
CA CYS A 5 6.47 -4.28 15.85
C CYS A 5 6.64 -4.39 14.33
N ILE A 6 6.16 -3.40 13.62
CA ILE A 6 6.27 -3.34 12.16
C ILE A 6 7.72 -3.12 11.78
N LYS A 7 8.21 -3.88 10.81
CA LYS A 7 9.58 -3.78 10.29
C LYS A 7 9.56 -3.30 8.85
N THR A 8 10.64 -2.65 8.46
CA THR A 8 10.80 -2.22 7.05
C THR A 8 10.68 -3.44 6.14
N GLY A 9 9.88 -3.31 5.10
CA GLY A 9 9.61 -4.38 4.15
C GLY A 9 8.36 -5.20 4.47
N ASP A 10 7.75 -5.00 5.64
CA ASP A 10 6.46 -5.63 5.94
C ASP A 10 5.37 -5.02 5.04
N LEU A 11 4.46 -5.87 4.61
CA LEU A 11 3.30 -5.43 3.84
C LEU A 11 2.15 -5.19 4.81
N ILE A 12 1.51 -4.05 4.67
CA ILE A 12 0.41 -3.66 5.55
C ILE A 12 -0.87 -3.58 4.72
N LEU A 13 -1.90 -4.27 5.17
CA LEU A 13 -3.19 -4.33 4.50
C LEU A 13 -4.29 -3.96 5.48
N SER A 14 -5.19 -3.06 5.08
CA SER A 14 -6.36 -2.74 5.90
C SER A 14 -7.33 -3.91 5.93
N LYS A 15 -7.92 -4.18 7.11
CA LYS A 15 -8.89 -5.27 7.29
C LYS A 15 -10.28 -4.88 6.81
N ASN A 16 -10.63 -3.63 6.94
CA ASN A 16 -11.99 -3.13 6.74
C ASN A 16 -12.03 -2.03 5.69
N GLY A 17 -13.20 -1.89 5.10
CA GLY A 17 -13.48 -0.83 4.16
C GLY A 17 -13.16 -1.20 2.73
N TYR A 18 -13.63 -0.38 1.81
CA TYR A 18 -13.38 -0.58 0.39
C TYR A 18 -13.18 0.79 -0.26
N PRO A 19 -12.12 0.97 -1.05
CA PRO A 19 -11.08 -0.01 -1.42
C PRO A 19 -10.12 -0.30 -0.26
N PHE A 20 -9.62 -1.52 -0.21
CA PHE A 20 -8.61 -1.91 0.79
C PHE A 20 -7.30 -1.21 0.51
N LYS A 21 -6.66 -0.72 1.55
CA LYS A 21 -5.40 0.01 1.44
C LYS A 21 -4.22 -0.93 1.67
N VAL A 22 -3.21 -0.79 0.83
CA VAL A 22 -1.99 -1.59 0.89
C VAL A 22 -0.80 -0.65 0.97
N ALA A 23 0.13 -0.94 1.88
CA ALA A 23 1.35 -0.15 2.02
C ALA A 23 2.53 -1.06 2.30
N VAL A 24 3.72 -0.60 1.94
CA VAL A 24 4.97 -1.23 2.33
C VAL A 24 5.56 -0.39 3.45
N ALA A 25 5.91 -1.03 4.56
CA ALA A 25 6.43 -0.32 5.72
C ALA A 25 7.86 0.15 5.47
N GLU A 26 8.12 1.40 5.81
CA GLU A 26 9.46 1.97 5.87
C GLU A 26 9.60 2.55 7.27
N VAL A 27 10.33 1.86 8.13
CA VAL A 27 10.46 2.23 9.53
C VAL A 27 11.81 2.91 9.73
N PRO A 28 11.83 4.19 10.18
CA PRO A 28 13.07 4.88 10.45
C PRO A 28 13.89 4.15 11.51
N GLU A 29 15.21 4.19 11.35
CA GLU A 29 16.12 3.57 12.29
C GLU A 29 15.91 4.15 13.71
N GLY A 30 15.90 3.26 14.69
CA GLY A 30 15.68 3.63 16.08
C GLY A 30 14.23 3.84 16.49
N ARG A 31 13.28 3.74 15.57
CA ARG A 31 11.86 3.86 15.88
C ARG A 31 11.18 2.50 15.95
N LYS A 32 10.20 2.43 16.84
CA LYS A 32 9.31 1.26 16.94
C LYS A 32 7.91 1.67 16.57
N ILE A 33 7.31 0.96 15.60
CA ILE A 33 5.94 1.20 15.17
C ILE A 33 5.14 -0.05 15.47
N LEU A 34 4.09 0.09 16.27
CA LEU A 34 3.23 -1.02 16.65
C LEU A 34 2.05 -1.11 15.70
N ALA A 35 1.69 -2.35 15.35
CA ALA A 35 0.55 -2.59 14.47
C ALA A 35 -0.76 -2.32 15.20
N SER A 36 -1.69 -1.63 14.51
CA SER A 36 -3.07 -1.46 14.97
C SER A 36 -3.86 -2.74 14.72
N GLY A 37 -4.86 -3.01 15.56
CA GLY A 37 -5.76 -4.15 15.38
C GLY A 37 -6.57 -4.13 14.10
N ASN A 38 -6.62 -2.98 13.40
CA ASN A 38 -7.37 -2.82 12.14
C ASN A 38 -6.52 -3.11 10.92
N LEU A 39 -5.29 -3.57 11.11
CA LEU A 39 -4.35 -3.82 10.02
C LEU A 39 -3.84 -5.25 10.06
N PHE A 40 -3.68 -5.85 8.89
CA PHE A 40 -2.84 -7.02 8.73
C PHE A 40 -1.40 -6.56 8.50
N VAL A 41 -0.47 -7.18 9.19
CA VAL A 41 0.96 -7.01 8.92
C VAL A 41 1.45 -8.33 8.37
N ILE A 42 1.88 -8.31 7.12
CA ILE A 42 2.32 -9.51 6.42
C ILE A 42 3.83 -9.47 6.30
N GLN A 43 4.48 -10.42 6.96
CA GLN A 43 5.92 -10.59 6.85
C GLN A 43 6.23 -11.32 5.55
N LEU A 44 7.11 -10.75 4.75
CA LEU A 44 7.51 -11.35 3.49
C LEU A 44 8.95 -11.84 3.58
N ASP A 45 9.21 -12.97 2.91
CA ASP A 45 10.56 -13.38 2.63
C ASP A 45 11.06 -12.52 1.47
N THR A 46 11.82 -11.47 1.79
CA THR A 46 12.24 -10.49 0.80
C THR A 46 13.27 -11.02 -0.21
N GLU A 47 13.82 -12.20 0.03
CA GLU A 47 14.66 -12.87 -0.95
C GLU A 47 13.82 -13.48 -2.08
N LYS A 48 12.56 -13.82 -1.79
CA LYS A 48 11.65 -14.46 -2.74
C LYS A 48 10.58 -13.53 -3.27
N ALA A 49 10.22 -12.52 -2.49
CA ALA A 49 9.14 -11.60 -2.84
C ALA A 49 9.56 -10.15 -2.60
N ASN A 50 9.40 -9.32 -3.62
CA ASN A 50 9.61 -7.89 -3.50
C ASN A 50 8.32 -7.26 -2.97
N PRO A 51 8.35 -6.60 -1.79
CA PRO A 51 7.13 -6.00 -1.21
C PRO A 51 6.43 -5.02 -2.15
N TYR A 52 7.18 -4.24 -2.90
CA TYR A 52 6.60 -3.26 -3.83
C TYR A 52 5.96 -3.93 -5.03
N TYR A 53 6.47 -5.08 -5.47
CA TYR A 53 5.81 -5.89 -6.47
C TYR A 53 4.45 -6.39 -5.96
N ILE A 54 4.41 -6.90 -4.74
CA ILE A 54 3.16 -7.36 -4.12
C ILE A 54 2.16 -6.20 -4.01
N LYS A 55 2.63 -5.04 -3.57
CA LYS A 55 1.79 -3.84 -3.51
C LYS A 55 1.26 -3.46 -4.89
N ALA A 56 2.12 -3.49 -5.92
CA ALA A 56 1.71 -3.19 -7.28
C ALA A 56 0.63 -4.16 -7.75
N TYR A 57 0.80 -5.46 -7.48
CA TYR A 57 -0.19 -6.46 -7.83
C TYR A 57 -1.53 -6.20 -7.12
N LEU A 58 -1.50 -5.99 -5.80
CA LEU A 58 -2.72 -5.77 -5.03
C LEU A 58 -3.43 -4.45 -5.36
N SER A 59 -2.71 -3.52 -5.97
CA SER A 59 -3.27 -2.25 -6.44
C SER A 59 -3.73 -2.32 -7.90
N SER A 60 -3.45 -3.42 -8.58
CA SER A 60 -3.86 -3.64 -9.97
C SER A 60 -5.32 -4.08 -10.05
N ASN A 61 -5.89 -4.05 -11.26
CA ASN A 61 -7.25 -4.52 -11.47
C ASN A 61 -7.42 -5.98 -11.05
N GLU A 62 -6.45 -6.82 -11.36
CA GLU A 62 -6.46 -8.24 -10.99
C GLU A 62 -6.36 -8.42 -9.48
N GLY A 63 -5.49 -7.67 -8.83
CA GLY A 63 -5.31 -7.73 -7.38
C GLY A 63 -6.52 -7.22 -6.62
N ILE A 64 -7.11 -6.14 -7.09
CA ILE A 64 -8.34 -5.59 -6.50
C ILE A 64 -9.47 -6.62 -6.62
N ALA A 65 -9.61 -7.27 -7.77
CA ALA A 65 -10.61 -8.31 -7.97
C ALA A 65 -10.36 -9.51 -7.05
N ALA A 66 -9.10 -9.90 -6.88
CA ALA A 66 -8.73 -10.99 -5.99
C ALA A 66 -9.08 -10.67 -4.54
N LEU A 67 -8.81 -9.44 -4.09
CA LEU A 67 -9.18 -9.00 -2.74
C LEU A 67 -10.70 -9.01 -2.55
N LYS A 68 -11.45 -8.54 -3.55
CA LYS A 68 -12.90 -8.57 -3.50
C LYS A 68 -13.43 -9.98 -3.35
N SER A 69 -12.80 -10.97 -3.98
CA SER A 69 -13.26 -12.34 -3.97
C SER A 69 -13.18 -13.01 -2.60
N ILE A 70 -12.36 -12.48 -1.69
CA ILE A 70 -12.17 -13.04 -0.35
C ILE A 70 -12.84 -12.21 0.74
N VAL A 71 -13.56 -11.16 0.38
CA VAL A 71 -14.28 -10.31 1.34
C VAL A 71 -15.45 -11.06 1.95
N VAL A 72 -15.64 -10.90 3.25
CA VAL A 72 -16.79 -11.39 3.99
C VAL A 72 -17.53 -10.21 4.59
N GLY A 73 -18.83 -10.39 4.84
CA GLY A 73 -19.68 -9.35 5.38
C GLY A 73 -20.45 -8.60 4.31
N ALA A 74 -21.77 -8.48 4.49
CA ALA A 74 -22.66 -7.83 3.52
C ALA A 74 -22.74 -6.32 3.73
N THR A 75 -22.64 -5.86 4.97
CA THR A 75 -22.82 -4.45 5.32
C THR A 75 -21.51 -3.70 5.39
N ILE A 76 -20.51 -4.28 6.08
CA ILE A 76 -19.16 -3.71 6.18
C ILE A 76 -18.19 -4.72 5.59
N PRO A 77 -17.61 -4.43 4.41
CA PRO A 77 -16.62 -5.33 3.82
C PRO A 77 -15.43 -5.52 4.75
N ASN A 78 -15.04 -6.76 5.01
CA ASN A 78 -13.85 -7.06 5.79
C ASN A 78 -13.19 -8.33 5.28
N ILE A 79 -11.92 -8.51 5.66
CA ILE A 79 -11.13 -9.68 5.31
C ILE A 79 -10.76 -10.38 6.61
N GLY A 80 -11.07 -11.68 6.68
CA GLY A 80 -10.63 -12.51 7.81
C GLY A 80 -9.27 -13.14 7.53
N VAL A 81 -8.60 -13.59 8.60
CA VAL A 81 -7.30 -14.26 8.49
C VAL A 81 -7.39 -15.49 7.59
N ALA A 82 -8.43 -16.30 7.77
CA ALA A 82 -8.62 -17.50 6.95
C ALA A 82 -8.77 -17.18 5.48
N GLN A 83 -9.50 -16.12 5.16
CA GLN A 83 -9.70 -15.69 3.77
C GLN A 83 -8.41 -15.11 3.19
N LEU A 84 -7.67 -14.33 3.97
CA LEU A 84 -6.39 -13.78 3.53
C LEU A 84 -5.40 -14.88 3.15
N ASN A 85 -5.40 -15.99 3.89
CA ASN A 85 -4.52 -17.12 3.60
C ASN A 85 -4.85 -17.81 2.27
N THR A 86 -6.02 -17.56 1.69
CA THR A 86 -6.41 -18.14 0.39
C THR A 86 -6.08 -17.21 -0.77
N LEU A 87 -5.60 -16.00 -0.51
CA LEU A 87 -5.33 -15.02 -1.56
C LEU A 87 -4.16 -15.48 -2.44
N PRO A 88 -4.41 -15.75 -3.74
CA PRO A 88 -3.31 -16.14 -4.62
C PRO A 88 -2.55 -14.91 -5.09
N ILE A 89 -1.24 -14.95 -4.96
CA ILE A 89 -0.36 -13.89 -5.47
C ILE A 89 0.62 -14.56 -6.44
N PRO A 90 0.67 -14.13 -7.70
CA PRO A 90 1.59 -14.73 -8.66
C PRO A 90 3.04 -14.36 -8.31
N LEU A 91 3.82 -15.32 -7.86
CA LEU A 91 5.24 -15.12 -7.59
C LEU A 91 6.04 -15.54 -8.82
N ILE A 92 6.41 -14.55 -9.62
CA ILE A 92 7.29 -14.72 -10.76
C ILE A 92 8.75 -14.58 -10.32
N GLU A 93 9.69 -14.74 -11.24
CA GLU A 93 11.12 -14.62 -10.93
C GLU A 93 11.41 -13.29 -10.22
N LYS A 94 12.33 -13.35 -9.25
CA LYS A 94 12.66 -12.18 -8.42
C LYS A 94 13.12 -10.98 -9.26
N GLU A 95 13.91 -11.23 -10.31
CA GLU A 95 14.37 -10.18 -11.20
C GLU A 95 13.22 -9.46 -11.89
N LYS A 96 12.21 -10.22 -12.34
CA LYS A 96 11.01 -9.66 -12.95
C LYS A 96 10.18 -8.88 -11.94
N GLN A 97 10.08 -9.38 -10.71
CA GLN A 97 9.42 -8.66 -9.64
C GLN A 97 10.10 -7.32 -9.39
N ASP A 98 11.43 -7.30 -9.35
CA ASP A 98 12.20 -6.09 -9.11
C ASP A 98 12.01 -5.07 -10.23
N GLU A 99 11.94 -5.50 -11.49
CA GLU A 99 11.65 -4.64 -12.63
C GLU A 99 10.27 -3.99 -12.51
N ILE A 100 9.25 -4.80 -12.22
CA ILE A 100 7.88 -4.30 -12.07
C ILE A 100 7.78 -3.34 -10.88
N ALA A 101 8.43 -3.68 -9.77
CA ALA A 101 8.45 -2.82 -8.60
C ALA A 101 9.07 -1.46 -8.91
N ALA A 102 10.19 -1.44 -9.66
CA ALA A 102 10.84 -0.20 -10.05
C ALA A 102 9.95 0.66 -10.95
N GLN A 103 9.27 0.05 -11.92
CA GLN A 103 8.33 0.75 -12.79
C GLN A 103 7.15 1.30 -12.01
N TYR A 104 6.63 0.52 -11.08
CA TYR A 104 5.53 0.94 -10.21
C TYR A 104 5.92 2.15 -9.38
N LEU A 105 7.08 2.11 -8.73
CA LEU A 105 7.56 3.21 -7.89
C LEU A 105 7.81 4.48 -8.72
N ALA A 106 8.34 4.33 -9.94
CA ALA A 106 8.54 5.47 -10.83
C ALA A 106 7.21 6.14 -11.18
N LYS A 107 6.15 5.35 -11.42
CA LYS A 107 4.82 5.89 -11.69
C LYS A 107 4.21 6.57 -10.46
N VAL A 108 4.40 6.00 -9.29
CA VAL A 108 3.93 6.61 -8.04
C VAL A 108 4.63 7.96 -7.83
N ASP A 109 5.94 8.04 -8.07
CA ASP A 109 6.68 9.30 -7.95
C ASP A 109 6.18 10.33 -8.95
N GLU A 110 5.89 9.92 -10.19
CA GLU A 110 5.32 10.79 -11.22
C GLU A 110 3.97 11.35 -10.78
N ILE A 111 3.10 10.49 -10.26
CA ILE A 111 1.78 10.91 -9.76
C ILE A 111 1.93 11.90 -8.62
N ASN A 112 2.82 11.64 -7.67
CA ASN A 112 3.05 12.54 -6.54
C ASN A 112 3.59 13.89 -6.98
N LEU A 113 4.47 13.91 -7.98
CA LEU A 113 4.98 15.15 -8.55
C LEU A 113 3.85 15.95 -9.21
N LEU A 114 2.99 15.30 -9.99
CA LEU A 114 1.85 15.94 -10.62
C LEU A 114 0.85 16.50 -9.59
N LYS A 115 0.60 15.76 -8.52
CA LYS A 115 -0.26 16.23 -7.42
C LYS A 115 0.30 17.49 -6.78
N ARG A 116 1.60 17.56 -6.57
CA ARG A 116 2.24 18.77 -6.02
C ARG A 116 2.12 19.95 -6.98
N LYS A 117 2.22 19.72 -8.28
CA LYS A 117 2.03 20.77 -9.29
C LYS A 117 0.60 21.29 -9.28
N ILE A 118 -0.37 20.40 -9.16
CA ILE A 118 -1.79 20.78 -9.07
C ILE A 118 -2.02 21.63 -7.82
N GLU A 119 -1.50 21.18 -6.67
CA GLU A 119 -1.64 21.90 -5.41
C GLU A 119 -1.04 23.30 -5.49
N LYS A 120 0.14 23.44 -6.10
CA LYS A 120 0.78 24.73 -6.33
C LYS A 120 -0.09 25.64 -7.18
N ALA A 121 -0.66 25.10 -8.26
CA ALA A 121 -1.51 25.87 -9.16
C ALA A 121 -2.81 26.33 -8.44
N GLU A 122 -3.40 25.43 -7.65
CA GLU A 122 -4.59 25.76 -6.86
C GLU A 122 -4.30 26.85 -5.83
N ASN A 123 -3.16 26.79 -5.17
CA ASN A 123 -2.75 27.81 -4.21
C ASN A 123 -2.50 29.15 -4.91
N ALA A 124 -1.92 29.12 -6.09
CA ALA A 124 -1.71 30.35 -6.90
C ALA A 124 -3.02 31.01 -7.25
N LEU A 125 -4.07 30.23 -7.53
CA LEU A 125 -5.41 30.77 -7.79
C LEU A 125 -5.96 31.56 -6.60
N LYS A 126 -5.62 31.12 -5.39
CA LYS A 126 -6.09 31.76 -4.17
C LYS A 126 -5.31 33.04 -3.84
N ASP A 127 -4.09 33.17 -4.40
CA ASP A 127 -3.19 34.27 -4.07
C ASP A 127 -3.26 35.47 -5.03
N PHE A 128 -4.11 35.42 -6.07
CA PHE A 128 -4.23 36.49 -7.04
C PHE A 128 -4.62 37.84 -6.40
N PHE A 129 -5.30 37.81 -5.30
CA PHE A 129 -5.74 39.01 -4.59
C PHE A 129 -4.95 39.27 -3.33
N SER A 130 -3.81 38.63 -3.20
CA SER A 130 -2.92 38.82 -2.06
C SER A 130 -2.04 40.05 -2.32
N PHE A 131 -2.45 41.19 -1.76
CA PHE A 131 -1.69 42.42 -1.90
C PHE A 131 -0.73 42.55 -0.72
N SER A 132 0.53 42.26 -0.95
CA SER A 132 1.54 42.45 0.08
C SER A 132 2.17 43.84 -0.06
N ASP A 133 2.27 44.50 1.06
CA ASP A 133 2.93 45.81 1.13
C ASP A 133 4.41 45.68 1.33
#